data_759ab4561344b7d01ebacf4a27e5ad85
#
_entry.id   759ab4561344b7d01ebacf4a27e5ad85
#
_cell.length_a   1.000
_cell.length_b   1.000
_cell.length_c   1.000
_cell.angle_alpha   90.00
_cell.angle_beta   90.00
_cell.angle_gamma   90.00
#
_symmetry.space_group_name_H-M   'P 1'
#
loop_
_entity.id
_entity.type
_entity.pdbx_description
1 polymer ?
#
loop_
_entity_poly.entity_id
_entity_poly.type
_entity_poly.pdbx_seq_one_letter_code
_entity_poly.pdbx_strand_id
1 'polypeptide(L)'
;MQGLRPIVEFAVFGVLMLLSVASVAIALERLRFYRQVDARLYASRARLESDLTRRLNVISTVASNSPYIGLLGTVLGIMLTFQTLGATGEMDVKSIMTGLALALKATAAGIVVAIPCVALNNVLRRRVRERLTDFDEAHGG
;
A
#
# COMPACT_ATOMS: atom_id res chain seq x y z
N MET A 1 -21.93 -7.61 19.80
CA MET A 1 -20.64 -6.92 19.72
C MET A 1 -19.44 -7.83 19.48
N GLN A 2 -19.46 -9.07 19.92
CA GLN A 2 -18.40 -10.04 19.57
C GLN A 2 -18.32 -10.30 18.05
N GLY A 3 -19.41 -10.10 17.31
CA GLY A 3 -19.43 -10.25 15.86
C GLY A 3 -18.78 -9.13 15.06
N LEU A 4 -18.61 -7.93 15.63
CA LEU A 4 -18.00 -6.78 14.93
C LEU A 4 -16.47 -6.88 14.84
N ARG A 5 -15.84 -7.50 15.83
CA ARG A 5 -14.40 -7.63 15.90
C ARG A 5 -13.80 -8.42 14.72
N PRO A 6 -14.30 -9.65 14.42
CA PRO A 6 -13.81 -10.38 13.25
C PRO A 6 -14.13 -9.67 11.94
N ILE A 7 -15.27 -8.95 11.84
CA ILE A 7 -15.62 -8.19 10.64
C ILE A 7 -14.62 -7.08 10.39
N VAL A 8 -14.27 -6.31 11.41
CA VAL A 8 -13.27 -5.22 11.29
C VAL A 8 -11.90 -5.79 10.92
N GLU A 9 -11.49 -6.86 11.57
CA GLU A 9 -10.22 -7.53 11.31
C GLU A 9 -10.15 -8.04 9.87
N PHE A 10 -11.14 -8.78 9.41
CA PHE A 10 -11.21 -9.28 8.03
C PHE A 10 -11.28 -8.14 7.01
N ALA A 11 -11.99 -7.05 7.31
CA ALA A 11 -12.06 -5.89 6.43
C ALA A 11 -10.70 -5.23 6.26
N VAL A 12 -9.98 -4.98 7.35
CA VAL A 12 -8.64 -4.36 7.32
C VAL A 12 -7.64 -5.24 6.57
N PHE A 13 -7.55 -6.52 6.91
CA PHE A 13 -6.64 -7.44 6.25
C PHE A 13 -7.01 -7.66 4.78
N GLY A 14 -8.31 -7.76 4.47
CA GLY A 14 -8.81 -7.89 3.11
C GLY A 14 -8.44 -6.68 2.23
N VAL A 15 -8.64 -5.48 2.73
CA VAL A 15 -8.27 -4.24 2.03
C VAL A 15 -6.76 -4.19 1.79
N LEU A 16 -5.96 -4.48 2.81
CA LEU A 16 -4.50 -4.49 2.68
C LEU A 16 -4.03 -5.53 1.67
N MET A 17 -4.64 -6.72 1.66
CA MET A 17 -4.34 -7.77 0.69
C MET A 17 -4.64 -7.32 -0.75
N LEU A 18 -5.84 -6.74 -0.97
CA LEU A 18 -6.23 -6.22 -2.28
C LEU A 18 -5.27 -5.13 -2.77
N LEU A 19 -4.92 -4.19 -1.89
CA LEU A 19 -4.00 -3.11 -2.23
C LEU A 19 -2.60 -3.64 -2.55
N SER A 20 -2.14 -4.64 -1.80
CA SER A 20 -0.86 -5.29 -2.04
C SER A 20 -0.83 -5.99 -3.40
N VAL A 21 -1.85 -6.78 -3.71
CA VAL A 21 -1.97 -7.48 -4.99
C VAL A 21 -2.05 -6.50 -6.15
N ALA A 22 -2.85 -5.45 -6.03
CA ALA A 22 -2.98 -4.41 -7.05
C ALA A 22 -1.64 -3.71 -7.30
N SER A 23 -0.90 -3.38 -6.25
CA SER A 23 0.42 -2.73 -6.37
C SER A 23 1.43 -3.62 -7.06
N VAL A 24 1.49 -4.91 -6.72
CA VAL A 24 2.39 -5.88 -7.37
C VAL A 24 2.02 -6.05 -8.84
N ALA A 25 0.72 -6.18 -9.15
CA ALA A 25 0.24 -6.32 -10.53
C ALA A 25 0.63 -5.12 -11.38
N ILE A 26 0.42 -3.91 -10.87
CA ILE A 26 0.80 -2.66 -11.55
C ILE A 26 2.31 -2.58 -11.72
N ALA A 27 3.08 -2.93 -10.70
CA ALA A 27 4.53 -2.92 -10.75
C ALA A 27 5.07 -3.86 -11.83
N LEU A 28 4.53 -5.08 -11.92
CA LEU A 28 4.92 -6.05 -12.96
C LEU A 28 4.55 -5.56 -14.36
N GLU A 29 3.36 -5.01 -14.53
CA GLU A 29 2.93 -4.41 -15.80
C GLU A 29 3.88 -3.28 -16.22
N ARG A 30 4.21 -2.38 -15.28
CA ARG A 30 5.10 -1.25 -15.56
C ARG A 30 6.52 -1.70 -15.90
N LEU A 31 7.06 -2.68 -15.20
CA LEU A 31 8.38 -3.22 -15.50
C LEU A 31 8.43 -3.85 -16.91
N ARG A 32 7.37 -4.55 -17.30
CA ARG A 32 7.26 -5.08 -18.68
C ARG A 32 7.20 -3.97 -19.70
N PHE A 33 6.39 -2.95 -19.44
CA PHE A 33 6.27 -1.79 -20.31
C PHE A 33 7.61 -1.07 -20.48
N TYR A 34 8.36 -0.87 -19.39
CA TYR A 34 9.66 -0.19 -19.43
C TYR A 34 10.72 -0.97 -20.22
N ARG A 35 10.60 -2.29 -20.28
CA ARG A 35 11.50 -3.12 -21.10
C ARG A 35 11.17 -3.04 -22.58
N GLN A 36 9.91 -2.83 -22.94
CA GLN A 36 9.44 -2.84 -24.31
C GLN A 36 9.38 -1.46 -24.95
N VAL A 37 9.28 -0.41 -24.14
CA VAL A 37 9.15 0.96 -24.63
C VAL A 37 10.46 1.44 -25.23
N ASP A 38 10.37 2.02 -26.43
CA ASP A 38 11.48 2.75 -27.04
C ASP A 38 11.23 4.24 -26.89
N ALA A 39 11.95 4.86 -25.95
CA ALA A 39 11.84 6.28 -25.66
C ALA A 39 12.18 7.15 -26.86
N ARG A 40 13.04 6.65 -27.75
CA ARG A 40 13.52 7.39 -28.94
C ARG A 40 12.41 7.65 -29.96
N LEU A 41 11.40 6.79 -29.98
CA LEU A 41 10.29 6.86 -30.94
C LEU A 41 9.20 7.85 -30.53
N TYR A 42 9.23 8.38 -29.31
CA TYR A 42 8.22 9.32 -28.85
C TYR A 42 8.42 10.71 -29.47
N ALA A 43 7.31 11.34 -29.81
CA ALA A 43 7.31 12.67 -30.41
C ALA A 43 7.54 13.80 -29.40
N SER A 44 7.13 13.59 -28.14
CA SER A 44 7.31 14.58 -27.08
C SER A 44 7.68 13.93 -25.75
N ARG A 45 8.49 14.64 -24.98
CA ARG A 45 8.89 14.23 -23.64
C ARG A 45 7.70 14.12 -22.70
N ALA A 46 6.78 15.05 -22.78
CA ALA A 46 5.58 15.07 -21.94
C ALA A 46 4.71 13.82 -22.16
N ARG A 47 4.57 13.38 -23.40
CA ARG A 47 3.80 12.19 -23.74
C ARG A 47 4.48 10.92 -23.23
N LEU A 48 5.79 10.83 -23.38
CA LEU A 48 6.59 9.73 -22.85
C LEU A 48 6.46 9.66 -21.32
N GLU A 49 6.61 10.79 -20.64
CA GLU A 49 6.47 10.87 -19.19
C GLU A 49 5.08 10.44 -18.73
N SER A 50 4.03 10.89 -19.43
CA SER A 50 2.66 10.51 -19.14
C SER A 50 2.46 8.98 -19.24
N ASP A 51 2.98 8.36 -20.29
CA ASP A 51 2.86 6.91 -20.48
C ASP A 51 3.71 6.13 -19.45
N LEU A 52 4.91 6.61 -19.13
CA LEU A 52 5.79 5.95 -18.17
C LEU A 52 5.26 6.02 -16.75
N THR A 53 4.61 7.11 -16.36
CA THR A 53 4.10 7.31 -15.00
C THR A 53 2.68 6.81 -14.80
N ARG A 54 2.08 6.25 -15.84
CA ARG A 54 0.71 5.74 -15.79
C ARG A 54 0.56 4.72 -14.64
N ARG A 55 -0.45 4.93 -13.80
CA ARG A 55 -0.78 4.09 -12.64
C ARG A 55 0.27 4.09 -11.50
N LEU A 56 1.37 4.83 -11.62
CA LEU A 56 2.33 4.93 -10.51
C LEU A 56 1.72 5.60 -9.27
N ASN A 57 0.74 6.48 -9.45
CA ASN A 57 0.04 7.11 -8.34
C ASN A 57 -0.71 6.09 -7.47
N VAL A 58 -1.17 4.98 -8.03
CA VAL A 58 -1.81 3.92 -7.25
C VAL A 58 -0.81 3.31 -6.27
N ILE A 59 0.37 2.94 -6.76
CA ILE A 59 1.43 2.36 -5.91
C ILE A 59 1.88 3.36 -4.84
N SER A 60 2.06 4.62 -5.22
CA SER A 60 2.43 5.70 -4.30
C SER A 60 1.36 5.90 -3.22
N THR A 61 0.09 5.88 -3.59
CA THR A 61 -1.04 6.00 -2.67
C THR A 61 -1.09 4.83 -1.70
N VAL A 62 -0.92 3.60 -2.19
CA VAL A 62 -0.87 2.40 -1.34
C VAL A 62 0.30 2.49 -0.37
N ALA A 63 1.48 2.85 -0.86
CA ALA A 63 2.68 2.99 -0.03
C ALA A 63 2.47 4.00 1.11
N SER A 64 1.84 5.13 0.81
CA SER A 64 1.59 6.21 1.78
C SER A 64 0.48 5.88 2.77
N ASN A 65 -0.56 5.17 2.35
CA ASN A 65 -1.78 5.00 3.14
C ASN A 65 -1.88 3.65 3.86
N SER A 66 -1.12 2.63 3.43
CA SER A 66 -1.18 1.31 4.08
C SER A 66 -0.87 1.35 5.58
N PRO A 67 0.12 2.14 6.07
CA PRO A 67 0.35 2.25 7.51
C PRO A 67 -0.85 2.86 8.24
N TYR A 68 -1.53 3.81 7.62
CA TYR A 68 -2.71 4.46 8.21
C TYR A 68 -3.92 3.51 8.25
N ILE A 69 -4.09 2.66 7.24
CA ILE A 69 -5.12 1.62 7.24
C ILE A 69 -4.87 0.65 8.40
N GLY A 70 -3.61 0.24 8.59
CA GLY A 70 -3.21 -0.59 9.72
C GLY A 70 -3.46 0.09 11.06
N LEU A 71 -3.10 1.38 11.18
CA LEU A 71 -3.35 2.17 12.37
C LEU A 71 -4.85 2.29 12.67
N LEU A 72 -5.67 2.51 11.65
CA LEU A 72 -7.13 2.53 11.81
C LEU A 72 -7.62 1.21 12.38
N GLY A 73 -7.13 0.09 11.89
CA GLY A 73 -7.43 -1.23 12.43
C GLY A 73 -7.07 -1.37 13.91
N THR A 74 -5.93 -0.84 14.33
CA THR A 74 -5.50 -0.80 15.72
C THR A 74 -6.47 0.01 16.58
N VAL A 75 -6.81 1.21 16.15
CA VAL A 75 -7.74 2.09 16.88
C VAL A 75 -9.10 1.40 17.06
N LEU A 76 -9.66 0.88 15.97
CA LEU A 76 -10.95 0.17 16.02
C LEU A 76 -10.89 -1.08 16.90
N GLY A 77 -9.80 -1.84 16.82
CA GLY A 77 -9.60 -3.03 17.64
C GLY A 77 -9.54 -2.72 19.13
N ILE A 78 -8.84 -1.65 19.51
CA ILE A 78 -8.76 -1.18 20.90
C ILE A 78 -10.14 -0.71 21.38
N MET A 79 -10.82 0.08 20.56
CA MET A 79 -12.18 0.55 20.88
C MET A 79 -13.13 -0.62 21.15
N LEU A 80 -13.15 -1.61 20.27
CA LEU A 80 -14.01 -2.79 20.42
C LEU A 80 -13.64 -3.61 21.66
N THR A 81 -12.35 -3.70 21.99
CA THR A 81 -11.89 -4.40 23.21
C THR A 81 -12.47 -3.73 24.45
N PHE A 82 -12.34 -2.41 24.55
CA PHE A 82 -12.85 -1.69 25.71
C PHE A 82 -14.37 -1.66 25.77
N GLN A 83 -15.06 -1.56 24.63
CA GLN A 83 -16.52 -1.67 24.60
C GLN A 83 -17.01 -3.03 25.12
N THR A 84 -16.36 -4.11 24.70
CA THR A 84 -16.72 -5.46 25.15
C THR A 84 -16.50 -5.62 26.64
N LEU A 85 -15.37 -5.14 27.16
CA LEU A 85 -15.06 -5.19 28.60
C LEU A 85 -16.03 -4.35 29.43
N GLY A 86 -16.40 -3.17 28.92
CA GLY A 86 -17.38 -2.31 29.57
C GLY A 86 -18.79 -2.92 29.63
N ALA A 87 -19.18 -3.64 28.58
CA ALA A 87 -20.48 -4.29 28.50
C ALA A 87 -20.59 -5.54 29.39
N THR A 88 -19.49 -6.32 29.50
CA THR A 88 -19.48 -7.56 30.30
C THR A 88 -19.14 -7.32 31.76
N GLY A 89 -18.52 -6.18 32.09
CA GLY A 89 -18.05 -5.88 33.46
C GLY A 89 -16.83 -6.70 33.86
N GLU A 90 -16.33 -7.56 33.00
CA GLU A 90 -15.16 -8.38 33.27
C GLU A 90 -13.89 -7.65 32.84
N MET A 91 -13.15 -7.16 33.81
CA MET A 91 -11.82 -6.56 33.56
C MET A 91 -10.72 -7.59 33.87
N ASP A 92 -10.63 -8.60 33.03
CA ASP A 92 -9.57 -9.60 33.10
C ASP A 92 -8.35 -9.11 32.29
N VAL A 93 -7.19 -9.08 32.92
CA VAL A 93 -5.91 -8.64 32.30
C VAL A 93 -5.61 -9.46 31.06
N LYS A 94 -5.86 -10.77 31.08
CA LYS A 94 -5.63 -11.65 29.93
C LYS A 94 -6.46 -11.24 28.70
N SER A 95 -7.74 -10.93 28.91
CA SER A 95 -8.63 -10.49 27.84
C SER A 95 -8.20 -9.13 27.24
N ILE A 96 -7.78 -8.21 28.11
CA ILE A 96 -7.25 -6.91 27.67
C ILE A 96 -6.00 -7.11 26.82
N MET A 97 -5.04 -7.88 27.31
CA MET A 97 -3.77 -8.11 26.60
C MET A 97 -3.97 -8.81 25.28
N THR A 98 -4.86 -9.79 25.23
CA THR A 98 -5.21 -10.48 23.97
C THR A 98 -5.84 -9.51 22.96
N GLY A 99 -6.76 -8.68 23.42
CA GLY A 99 -7.40 -7.68 22.58
C GLY A 99 -6.43 -6.65 22.01
N LEU A 100 -5.53 -6.15 22.84
CA LEU A 100 -4.50 -5.21 22.40
C LEU A 100 -3.51 -5.86 21.42
N ALA A 101 -3.10 -7.10 21.67
CA ALA A 101 -2.20 -7.83 20.77
C ALA A 101 -2.84 -8.03 19.39
N LEU A 102 -4.14 -8.37 19.34
CA LEU A 102 -4.86 -8.51 18.08
C LEU A 102 -4.95 -7.18 17.33
N ALA A 103 -5.22 -6.09 18.04
CA ALA A 103 -5.26 -4.76 17.44
C ALA A 103 -3.91 -4.36 16.82
N LEU A 104 -2.81 -4.63 17.52
CA LEU A 104 -1.46 -4.32 17.03
C LEU A 104 -1.09 -5.09 15.76
N LYS A 105 -1.64 -6.26 15.52
CA LYS A 105 -1.44 -7.00 14.26
C LYS A 105 -1.85 -6.20 13.04
N ALA A 106 -2.91 -5.40 13.14
CA ALA A 106 -3.37 -4.57 12.02
C ALA A 106 -2.33 -3.53 11.62
N THR A 107 -1.70 -2.86 12.60
CA THR A 107 -0.61 -1.91 12.33
C THR A 107 0.59 -2.62 11.67
N ALA A 108 0.98 -3.76 12.21
CA ALA A 108 2.08 -4.55 11.64
C ALA A 108 1.79 -4.95 10.20
N ALA A 109 0.58 -5.40 9.89
CA ALA A 109 0.18 -5.75 8.53
C ALA A 109 0.25 -4.55 7.58
N GLY A 110 -0.22 -3.38 8.01
CA GLY A 110 -0.15 -2.15 7.23
C GLY A 110 1.29 -1.75 6.89
N ILE A 111 2.21 -1.88 7.83
CA ILE A 111 3.64 -1.59 7.64
C ILE A 111 4.27 -2.62 6.70
N VAL A 112 3.95 -3.89 6.85
CA VAL A 112 4.45 -4.97 5.99
C VAL A 112 4.05 -4.76 4.53
N VAL A 113 2.86 -4.23 4.27
CA VAL A 113 2.41 -3.87 2.92
C VAL A 113 3.13 -2.60 2.43
N ALA A 114 3.28 -1.60 3.29
CA ALA A 114 3.85 -0.31 2.92
C ALA A 114 5.32 -0.40 2.49
N ILE A 115 6.14 -1.16 3.20
CA ILE A 115 7.59 -1.23 2.95
C ILE A 115 7.91 -1.69 1.52
N PRO A 116 7.38 -2.83 1.03
CA PRO A 116 7.62 -3.22 -0.37
C PRO A 116 7.05 -2.23 -1.37
N CYS A 117 5.89 -1.64 -1.09
CA CYS A 117 5.27 -0.66 -1.99
C CYS A 117 6.12 0.61 -2.14
N VAL A 118 6.71 1.10 -1.04
CA VAL A 118 7.65 2.22 -1.10
C VAL A 118 8.85 1.86 -1.95
N ALA A 119 9.44 0.68 -1.75
CA ALA A 119 10.58 0.22 -2.52
C ALA A 119 10.25 0.10 -4.01
N LEU A 120 9.10 -0.49 -4.36
CA LEU A 120 8.63 -0.60 -5.73
C LEU A 120 8.41 0.77 -6.37
N ASN A 121 7.77 1.69 -5.66
CA ASN A 121 7.55 3.04 -6.14
C ASN A 121 8.88 3.75 -6.48
N ASN A 122 9.85 3.62 -5.60
CA ASN A 122 11.18 4.23 -5.81
C ASN A 122 11.90 3.62 -7.03
N VAL A 123 11.88 2.30 -7.17
CA VAL A 123 12.50 1.60 -8.31
C VAL A 123 11.82 2.01 -9.62
N LEU A 124 10.49 2.05 -9.66
CA LEU A 124 9.74 2.41 -10.87
C LEU A 124 10.00 3.86 -11.27
N ARG A 125 10.04 4.78 -10.32
CA ARG A 125 10.33 6.19 -10.59
C ARG A 125 11.76 6.40 -11.11
N ARG A 126 12.70 5.62 -10.62
CA ARG A 126 14.07 5.62 -11.16
C ARG A 126 14.09 5.15 -12.61
N ARG A 127 13.36 4.08 -12.93
CA ARG A 127 13.23 3.59 -14.31
C ARG A 127 12.60 4.64 -15.23
N VAL A 128 11.60 5.37 -14.74
CA VAL A 128 11.00 6.49 -15.49
C VAL A 128 12.06 7.54 -15.82
N ARG A 129 12.86 7.95 -14.85
CA ARG A 129 13.91 8.95 -15.07
C ARG A 129 14.96 8.47 -16.07
N GLU A 130 15.35 7.20 -16.01
CA GLU A 130 16.30 6.60 -16.97
C GLU A 130 15.75 6.66 -18.39
N ARG A 131 14.46 6.34 -18.58
CA ARG A 131 13.82 6.41 -19.90
C ARG A 131 13.68 7.84 -20.43
N LEU A 132 13.41 8.79 -19.55
CA LEU A 132 13.38 10.21 -19.91
C LEU A 132 14.77 10.72 -20.32
N THR A 133 15.80 10.26 -19.64
CA THR A 133 17.20 10.56 -20.01
C THR A 133 17.52 9.99 -21.41
N ASP A 134 17.10 8.77 -21.70
CA ASP A 134 17.28 8.16 -23.01
C ASP A 134 16.62 9.01 -24.12
N PHE A 135 15.42 9.54 -23.85
CA PHE A 135 14.73 10.45 -24.76
C PHE A 135 15.52 11.74 -24.97
N ASP A 136 15.97 12.36 -23.90
CA ASP A 136 16.72 13.61 -23.95
C ASP A 136 18.03 13.44 -24.75
N GLU A 137 18.76 12.35 -24.54
CA GLU A 137 19.96 12.03 -25.28
C GLU A 137 19.69 11.82 -26.78
N ALA A 138 18.61 11.14 -27.12
CA ALA A 138 18.24 10.86 -28.52
C ALA A 138 17.78 12.12 -29.27
N HIS A 139 17.27 13.13 -28.58
CA HIS A 139 16.75 14.37 -29.16
C HIS A 139 17.69 15.56 -28.96
N GLY A 140 18.92 15.30 -28.63
CA GLY A 140 19.95 16.34 -28.56
C GLY A 140 19.88 17.25 -27.34
N GLY A 141 19.18 16.79 -26.28
CA GLY A 141 18.99 17.56 -25.04
C GLY A 141 20.07 17.30 -23.98
#